data_cc1c6734cea324778ae0473e8632d348
#
_entry.id   cc1c6734cea324778ae0473e8632d348
#
_cell.length_a   1.000
_cell.length_b   1.000
_cell.length_c   1.000
_cell.angle_alpha   90.00
_cell.angle_beta   90.00
_cell.angle_gamma   90.00
#
_symmetry.space_group_name_H-M   'P 1'
#
loop_
_entity.id
_entity.type
_entity.pdbx_description
1 polymer ?
#
loop_
_entity_poly.entity_id
_entity_poly.type
_entity_poly.pdbx_seq_one_letter_code
_entity_poly.pdbx_strand_id
1 'polypeptide(L)'
;MAKRVGVLCVAIILLFIAFVLIPKREFSIPVFPLRIHETLMVYDDISDGGSSVSKMEISDSVLDFRCTLGMDTSKGAWCGLIWTFSGEDTVKNRYENWSLVDSIVFKIYSEKKNEIIAKVWTYDPDVTNEDSLHTFRQMLKEIPLEAGENEITIPFEDFYVPEFWFQQTGADKELCQRHKEHVARFEITPGWDVKRGEPLHIQILQISAKGTGSLELAIFLGACLVIIVVIFGFLKKKK
;
A
#
# COMPACT_ATOMS: atom_id res chain seq x y z
N MET A 1 45.36 -14.82 22.05
CA MET A 1 43.93 -14.48 22.12
C MET A 1 43.67 -13.04 21.66
N ALA A 2 44.29 -12.03 22.23
CA ALA A 2 44.05 -10.61 21.90
C ALA A 2 44.17 -10.25 20.41
N LYS A 3 45.20 -10.70 19.69
CA LYS A 3 45.36 -10.41 18.23
C LYS A 3 44.19 -10.94 17.36
N ARG A 4 43.57 -12.07 17.76
CA ARG A 4 42.45 -12.68 17.00
C ARG A 4 41.14 -11.93 17.25
N VAL A 5 40.92 -11.49 18.48
CA VAL A 5 39.77 -10.65 18.84
C VAL A 5 39.87 -9.31 18.11
N GLY A 6 41.08 -8.72 18.04
CA GLY A 6 41.30 -7.48 17.28
C GLY A 6 40.96 -7.62 15.78
N VAL A 7 41.38 -8.70 15.11
CA VAL A 7 41.04 -8.95 13.70
C VAL A 7 39.53 -9.11 13.50
N LEU A 8 38.84 -9.80 14.43
CA LEU A 8 37.38 -9.95 14.37
C LEU A 8 36.68 -8.60 14.49
N CYS A 9 37.09 -7.77 15.45
CA CYS A 9 36.51 -6.42 15.63
C CYS A 9 36.72 -5.55 14.38
N VAL A 10 37.91 -5.56 13.79
CA VAL A 10 38.20 -4.82 12.55
C VAL A 10 37.31 -5.33 11.39
N ALA A 11 37.16 -6.64 11.22
CA ALA A 11 36.29 -7.22 10.19
C ALA A 11 34.83 -6.78 10.35
N ILE A 12 34.30 -6.80 11.57
CA ILE A 12 32.92 -6.36 11.86
C ILE A 12 32.75 -4.86 11.56
N ILE A 13 33.72 -4.05 11.96
CA ILE A 13 33.70 -2.59 11.68
C ILE A 13 33.72 -2.34 10.18
N LEU A 14 34.57 -3.02 9.42
CA LEU A 14 34.64 -2.87 7.96
C LEU A 14 33.35 -3.31 7.28
N LEU A 15 32.72 -4.39 7.75
CA LEU A 15 31.41 -4.82 7.26
C LEU A 15 30.32 -3.82 7.57
N PHE A 16 30.32 -3.23 8.76
CA PHE A 16 29.37 -2.20 9.13
C PHE A 16 29.53 -0.94 8.26
N ILE A 17 30.78 -0.51 8.04
CA ILE A 17 31.08 0.60 7.12
C ILE A 17 30.61 0.28 5.70
N ALA A 18 30.89 -0.93 5.19
CA ALA A 18 30.43 -1.35 3.89
C ALA A 18 28.89 -1.33 3.79
N PHE A 19 28.18 -1.81 4.82
CA PHE A 19 26.72 -1.77 4.87
C PHE A 19 26.16 -0.36 4.83
N VAL A 20 26.76 0.58 5.58
CA VAL A 20 26.34 2.00 5.60
C VAL A 20 26.60 2.69 4.25
N LEU A 21 27.65 2.26 3.53
CA LEU A 21 28.02 2.82 2.22
C LEU A 21 27.26 2.17 1.04
N ILE A 22 26.58 1.03 1.24
CA ILE A 22 25.75 0.42 0.20
C ILE A 22 24.50 1.29 -0.01
N PRO A 23 24.26 1.77 -1.24
CA PRO A 23 23.04 2.53 -1.54
C PRO A 23 21.81 1.65 -1.27
N LYS A 24 20.86 2.19 -0.52
CA LYS A 24 19.57 1.52 -0.35
C LYS A 24 18.90 1.36 -1.72
N ARG A 25 18.47 0.16 -2.07
CA ARG A 25 17.72 -0.07 -3.30
C ARG A 25 16.27 0.30 -3.07
N GLU A 26 15.82 1.29 -3.82
CA GLU A 26 14.41 1.57 -3.94
C GLU A 26 13.74 0.50 -4.79
N PHE A 27 12.56 0.06 -4.41
CA PHE A 27 11.70 -0.77 -5.21
C PHE A 27 10.36 -0.07 -5.42
N SER A 28 9.65 -0.51 -6.46
CA SER A 28 8.31 -0.01 -6.78
C SER A 28 7.41 -1.17 -7.14
N ILE A 29 6.27 -1.25 -6.47
CA ILE A 29 5.20 -2.18 -6.76
C ILE A 29 4.14 -1.39 -7.53
N PRO A 30 3.89 -1.66 -8.82
CA PRO A 30 2.83 -0.97 -9.54
C PRO A 30 1.46 -1.41 -9.02
N VAL A 31 0.57 -0.43 -8.79
CA VAL A 31 -0.87 -0.62 -8.58
C VAL A 31 -1.60 -0.33 -9.89
N PHE A 32 -1.15 0.69 -10.62
CA PHE A 32 -1.54 0.94 -12.01
C PHE A 32 -0.31 1.42 -12.78
N PRO A 33 -0.04 0.88 -13.98
CA PRO A 33 -0.79 -0.15 -14.72
C PRO A 33 -0.91 -1.50 -13.99
N LEU A 34 -1.98 -2.24 -14.33
CA LEU A 34 -2.32 -3.51 -13.70
C LEU A 34 -1.26 -4.60 -13.95
N ARG A 35 -1.03 -5.44 -12.96
CA ARG A 35 -0.30 -6.69 -13.10
C ARG A 35 -1.25 -7.84 -13.48
N ILE A 36 -0.69 -8.94 -13.96
CA ILE A 36 -1.42 -10.07 -14.58
C ILE A 36 -2.49 -10.71 -13.66
N HIS A 37 -2.34 -10.60 -12.34
CA HIS A 37 -3.23 -11.26 -11.36
C HIS A 37 -4.09 -10.28 -10.56
N GLU A 38 -4.16 -9.03 -10.98
CA GLU A 38 -4.94 -7.99 -10.31
C GLU A 38 -6.22 -7.74 -11.06
N THR A 39 -7.29 -7.52 -10.32
CA THR A 39 -8.56 -7.08 -10.87
C THR A 39 -8.82 -5.63 -10.51
N LEU A 40 -9.33 -4.89 -11.47
CA LEU A 40 -9.77 -3.51 -11.30
C LEU A 40 -11.23 -3.42 -11.74
N MET A 41 -12.05 -2.85 -10.89
CA MET A 41 -13.46 -2.62 -11.20
C MET A 41 -13.93 -1.28 -10.65
N VAL A 42 -15.01 -0.77 -11.22
CA VAL A 42 -15.80 0.31 -10.63
C VAL A 42 -16.92 -0.28 -9.78
N TYR A 43 -17.36 0.47 -8.80
CA TYR A 43 -18.54 0.16 -8.02
C TYR A 43 -19.32 1.45 -7.72
N ASP A 44 -20.60 1.29 -7.44
CA ASP A 44 -21.51 2.36 -7.03
C ASP A 44 -22.62 1.81 -6.11
N ASP A 45 -23.51 2.68 -5.68
CA ASP A 45 -24.59 2.38 -4.74
C ASP A 45 -25.91 1.95 -5.40
N ILE A 46 -25.92 1.69 -6.72
CA ILE A 46 -27.15 1.33 -7.45
C ILE A 46 -27.75 0.03 -6.90
N SER A 47 -26.92 -0.97 -6.58
CA SER A 47 -27.38 -2.25 -6.01
C SER A 47 -28.07 -2.08 -4.66
N ASP A 48 -27.72 -1.05 -3.92
CA ASP A 48 -28.28 -0.71 -2.61
C ASP A 48 -29.40 0.34 -2.68
N GLY A 49 -29.89 0.56 -3.90
CA GLY A 49 -30.98 1.50 -4.20
C GLY A 49 -30.55 2.96 -4.18
N GLY A 50 -29.28 3.24 -4.35
CA GLY A 50 -28.73 4.56 -4.59
C GLY A 50 -28.85 5.01 -6.05
N SER A 51 -28.23 6.14 -6.38
CA SER A 51 -28.24 6.71 -7.72
C SER A 51 -26.88 7.29 -8.16
N SER A 52 -25.82 6.91 -7.47
CA SER A 52 -24.46 7.22 -7.88
C SER A 52 -24.09 6.43 -9.15
N VAL A 53 -23.23 7.00 -9.99
CA VAL A 53 -22.80 6.35 -11.24
C VAL A 53 -21.30 6.39 -11.33
N SER A 54 -20.69 5.26 -11.63
CA SER A 54 -19.27 5.15 -11.89
C SER A 54 -18.99 4.53 -13.26
N LYS A 55 -17.93 5.01 -13.93
CA LYS A 55 -17.45 4.48 -15.21
C LYS A 55 -15.93 4.52 -15.25
N MET A 56 -15.35 3.54 -15.91
CA MET A 56 -13.92 3.55 -16.23
C MET A 56 -13.68 3.08 -17.66
N GLU A 57 -12.60 3.58 -18.23
CA GLU A 57 -12.08 3.14 -19.51
C GLU A 57 -10.55 3.13 -19.43
N ILE A 58 -9.92 2.09 -19.99
CA ILE A 58 -8.46 1.99 -20.06
C ILE A 58 -8.06 2.06 -21.52
N SER A 59 -7.27 3.07 -21.88
CA SER A 59 -6.73 3.28 -23.21
C SER A 59 -5.27 3.74 -23.11
N ASP A 60 -4.38 3.12 -23.87
CA ASP A 60 -2.96 3.49 -23.94
C ASP A 60 -2.25 3.63 -22.59
N SER A 61 -2.57 2.77 -21.64
CA SER A 61 -2.05 2.80 -20.27
C SER A 61 -2.51 4.00 -19.43
N VAL A 62 -3.60 4.66 -19.82
CA VAL A 62 -4.31 5.68 -19.05
C VAL A 62 -5.64 5.10 -18.61
N LEU A 63 -5.96 5.25 -17.34
CA LEU A 63 -7.25 4.91 -16.77
C LEU A 63 -8.08 6.17 -16.62
N ASP A 64 -9.08 6.34 -17.49
CA ASP A 64 -10.10 7.41 -17.38
C ASP A 64 -11.18 6.93 -16.40
N PHE A 65 -11.38 7.69 -15.35
CA PHE A 65 -12.36 7.40 -14.30
C PHE A 65 -13.31 8.57 -14.09
N ARG A 66 -14.60 8.26 -14.11
CA ARG A 66 -15.69 9.21 -13.85
C ARG A 66 -16.63 8.66 -12.80
N CYS A 67 -16.96 9.50 -11.85
CA CYS A 67 -17.89 9.17 -10.79
C CYS A 67 -18.77 10.37 -10.46
N THR A 68 -20.06 10.13 -10.28
CA THR A 68 -21.03 11.17 -9.86
C THR A 68 -21.84 10.61 -8.71
N LEU A 69 -21.74 11.25 -7.54
CA LEU A 69 -22.49 10.87 -6.36
C LEU A 69 -23.98 11.19 -6.52
N GLY A 70 -24.85 10.27 -6.13
CA GLY A 70 -26.29 10.42 -6.21
C GLY A 70 -26.81 11.61 -5.40
N MET A 71 -27.86 12.26 -5.91
CA MET A 71 -28.44 13.48 -5.34
C MET A 71 -29.30 13.25 -4.08
N ASP A 72 -29.81 12.03 -3.87
CA ASP A 72 -30.67 11.72 -2.73
C ASP A 72 -29.91 11.81 -1.40
N THR A 73 -30.18 12.86 -0.63
CA THR A 73 -29.53 13.11 0.67
C THR A 73 -30.10 12.26 1.83
N SER A 74 -31.21 11.55 1.59
CA SER A 74 -31.79 10.65 2.60
C SER A 74 -30.99 9.34 2.72
N LYS A 75 -30.10 9.05 1.75
CA LYS A 75 -29.25 7.87 1.70
C LYS A 75 -27.78 8.24 1.64
N GLY A 76 -26.90 7.32 2.02
CA GLY A 76 -25.50 7.38 1.68
C GLY A 76 -25.33 7.42 0.15
N ALA A 77 -24.27 8.03 -0.35
CA ALA A 77 -23.90 7.98 -1.75
C ALA A 77 -22.42 7.61 -1.84
N TRP A 78 -22.12 6.60 -2.67
CA TRP A 78 -20.74 6.15 -2.88
C TRP A 78 -20.53 5.64 -4.30
N CYS A 79 -19.36 5.84 -4.80
CA CYS A 79 -18.84 5.25 -6.01
C CYS A 79 -17.31 5.29 -5.98
N GLY A 80 -16.65 4.40 -6.72
CA GLY A 80 -15.20 4.36 -6.71
C GLY A 80 -14.59 3.36 -7.67
N LEU A 81 -13.27 3.33 -7.62
CA LEU A 81 -12.40 2.33 -8.23
C LEU A 81 -11.85 1.42 -7.15
N ILE A 82 -11.80 0.12 -7.40
CA ILE A 82 -11.23 -0.86 -6.48
C ILE A 82 -10.29 -1.81 -7.23
N TRP A 83 -9.06 -1.90 -6.73
CA TRP A 83 -8.07 -2.90 -7.09
C TRP A 83 -8.12 -4.02 -6.08
N THR A 84 -8.28 -5.25 -6.54
CA THR A 84 -8.20 -6.44 -5.69
C THR A 84 -6.92 -7.19 -6.04
N PHE A 85 -6.10 -7.44 -5.04
CA PHE A 85 -4.82 -8.12 -5.19
C PHE A 85 -4.92 -9.63 -5.02
N SER A 86 -5.98 -10.11 -4.37
CA SER A 86 -6.34 -11.52 -4.34
C SER A 86 -6.98 -11.86 -5.68
N GLY A 87 -6.25 -12.50 -6.59
CA GLY A 87 -6.79 -12.94 -7.88
C GLY A 87 -8.00 -13.88 -7.70
N GLU A 88 -8.85 -13.97 -8.73
CA GLU A 88 -10.04 -14.85 -8.77
C GLU A 88 -9.74 -16.35 -8.58
N ASP A 89 -8.46 -16.76 -8.65
CA ASP A 89 -8.05 -18.15 -8.51
C ASP A 89 -8.04 -18.60 -7.06
N THR A 90 -8.99 -19.44 -6.73
CA THR A 90 -9.09 -20.57 -5.77
C THR A 90 -8.08 -20.74 -4.62
N VAL A 91 -7.01 -19.98 -4.54
CA VAL A 91 -6.14 -19.88 -3.38
C VAL A 91 -6.68 -18.75 -2.50
N LYS A 92 -7.60 -19.10 -1.61
CA LYS A 92 -8.01 -18.23 -0.51
C LYS A 92 -6.77 -17.57 0.07
N ASN A 93 -6.81 -16.24 0.22
CA ASN A 93 -5.85 -15.43 0.99
C ASN A 93 -4.53 -15.09 0.29
N ARG A 94 -4.57 -14.63 -0.95
CA ARG A 94 -3.41 -14.02 -1.57
C ARG A 94 -3.43 -12.50 -1.30
N TYR A 95 -2.72 -12.09 -0.25
CA TYR A 95 -2.53 -10.68 0.05
C TYR A 95 -1.19 -10.20 -0.50
N GLU A 96 -1.12 -8.94 -0.90
CA GLU A 96 0.14 -8.29 -1.24
C GLU A 96 0.92 -7.94 0.02
N ASN A 97 2.24 -8.14 -0.03
CA ASN A 97 3.11 -7.77 1.08
C ASN A 97 3.74 -6.39 0.83
N TRP A 98 3.24 -5.41 1.55
CA TRP A 98 3.73 -4.03 1.54
C TRP A 98 4.53 -3.67 2.80
N SER A 99 5.06 -4.64 3.56
CA SER A 99 5.80 -4.39 4.81
C SER A 99 6.92 -3.39 4.66
N LEU A 100 7.57 -3.37 3.49
CA LEU A 100 8.67 -2.47 3.17
C LEU A 100 8.24 -1.22 2.38
N VAL A 101 6.94 -1.03 2.15
CA VAL A 101 6.42 0.17 1.48
C VAL A 101 6.45 1.35 2.44
N ASP A 102 7.06 2.44 1.99
CA ASP A 102 7.21 3.68 2.75
C ASP A 102 6.25 4.77 2.23
N SER A 103 5.86 4.70 0.96
CA SER A 103 5.00 5.72 0.34
C SER A 103 4.22 5.17 -0.85
N ILE A 104 3.16 5.88 -1.23
CA ILE A 104 2.41 5.66 -2.46
C ILE A 104 2.55 6.90 -3.35
N VAL A 105 2.93 6.68 -4.61
CA VAL A 105 3.11 7.73 -5.61
C VAL A 105 1.96 7.68 -6.59
N PHE A 106 1.37 8.84 -6.83
CA PHE A 106 0.27 9.06 -7.77
C PHE A 106 0.72 9.98 -8.89
N LYS A 107 0.39 9.62 -10.14
CA LYS A 107 0.40 10.52 -11.29
C LYS A 107 -1.00 10.56 -11.84
N ILE A 108 -1.68 11.67 -11.62
CA ILE A 108 -3.09 11.84 -11.91
C ILE A 108 -3.30 13.18 -12.62
N TYR A 109 -4.04 13.17 -13.72
CA TYR A 109 -4.58 14.40 -14.32
C TYR A 109 -6.00 14.61 -13.80
N SER A 110 -6.33 15.84 -13.42
CA SER A 110 -7.67 16.26 -13.02
C SER A 110 -8.12 17.45 -13.86
N GLU A 111 -9.33 17.42 -14.41
CA GLU A 111 -9.85 18.54 -15.22
C GLU A 111 -10.03 19.82 -14.41
N LYS A 112 -10.33 19.69 -13.13
CA LYS A 112 -10.56 20.81 -12.22
C LYS A 112 -9.97 20.48 -10.84
N LYS A 113 -9.91 21.47 -9.97
CA LYS A 113 -9.59 21.23 -8.56
C LYS A 113 -10.61 20.29 -7.95
N ASN A 114 -10.13 19.21 -7.34
CA ASN A 114 -10.93 18.15 -6.75
C ASN A 114 -10.23 17.58 -5.51
N GLU A 115 -10.88 16.65 -4.86
CA GLU A 115 -10.30 15.81 -3.83
C GLU A 115 -10.67 14.35 -4.10
N ILE A 116 -9.72 13.46 -3.88
CA ILE A 116 -9.96 12.02 -3.86
C ILE A 116 -9.55 11.46 -2.50
N ILE A 117 -10.10 10.31 -2.14
CA ILE A 117 -9.66 9.51 -0.99
C ILE A 117 -9.04 8.25 -1.52
N ALA A 118 -7.76 8.03 -1.21
CA ALA A 118 -7.11 6.75 -1.39
C ALA A 118 -7.32 5.90 -0.14
N LYS A 119 -7.65 4.61 -0.33
CA LYS A 119 -7.86 3.66 0.75
C LYS A 119 -7.00 2.42 0.53
N VAL A 120 -6.38 1.95 1.59
CA VAL A 120 -5.67 0.66 1.63
C VAL A 120 -6.42 -0.25 2.60
N TRP A 121 -6.79 -1.43 2.13
CA TRP A 121 -7.52 -2.40 2.93
C TRP A 121 -6.59 -3.56 3.28
N THR A 122 -6.42 -3.83 4.57
CA THR A 122 -5.57 -4.91 5.05
C THR A 122 -6.36 -5.95 5.84
N TYR A 123 -5.92 -7.20 5.75
CA TYR A 123 -6.43 -8.25 6.61
C TYR A 123 -5.84 -8.07 8.01
N ASP A 124 -6.70 -7.99 9.00
CA ASP A 124 -6.37 -7.91 10.41
C ASP A 124 -6.76 -9.23 11.07
N PRO A 125 -5.81 -10.05 11.55
CA PRO A 125 -6.08 -11.38 12.07
C PRO A 125 -6.99 -11.39 13.30
N ASP A 126 -7.06 -10.28 14.04
CA ASP A 126 -7.86 -10.19 15.26
C ASP A 126 -9.31 -9.73 14.99
N VAL A 127 -9.57 -9.13 13.81
CA VAL A 127 -10.85 -8.48 13.50
C VAL A 127 -11.49 -8.98 12.22
N THR A 128 -10.67 -9.27 11.18
CA THR A 128 -11.17 -9.54 9.83
C THR A 128 -11.88 -10.88 9.74
N ASN A 129 -13.14 -10.83 9.30
CA ASN A 129 -13.86 -11.98 8.76
C ASN A 129 -13.88 -11.86 7.23
N GLU A 130 -13.26 -12.80 6.51
CA GLU A 130 -13.13 -12.76 5.06
C GLU A 130 -14.44 -12.76 4.30
N ASP A 131 -15.51 -13.28 4.90
CA ASP A 131 -16.85 -13.26 4.32
C ASP A 131 -17.55 -11.89 4.49
N SER A 132 -16.93 -10.95 5.22
CA SER A 132 -17.48 -9.62 5.54
C SER A 132 -16.48 -8.52 5.25
N LEU A 133 -16.63 -7.86 4.11
CA LEU A 133 -15.68 -6.84 3.63
C LEU A 133 -15.45 -5.69 4.59
N HIS A 134 -16.48 -5.28 5.35
CA HIS A 134 -16.35 -4.13 6.27
C HIS A 134 -15.44 -4.41 7.45
N THR A 135 -15.07 -5.68 7.68
CA THR A 135 -14.18 -6.07 8.77
C THR A 135 -12.70 -5.93 8.40
N PHE A 136 -12.37 -5.83 7.11
CA PHE A 136 -11.02 -5.49 6.70
C PHE A 136 -10.64 -4.11 7.24
N ARG A 137 -9.41 -3.96 7.72
CA ARG A 137 -8.92 -2.68 8.22
C ARG A 137 -8.76 -1.69 7.07
N GLN A 138 -9.53 -0.62 7.12
CA GLN A 138 -9.48 0.45 6.12
C GLN A 138 -8.58 1.57 6.62
N MET A 139 -7.57 1.90 5.85
CA MET A 139 -6.71 3.06 6.07
C MET A 139 -6.96 4.07 4.97
N LEU A 140 -7.24 5.31 5.33
CA LEU A 140 -7.65 6.38 4.41
C LEU A 140 -6.61 7.49 4.34
N LYS A 141 -6.56 8.16 3.19
CA LYS A 141 -5.86 9.43 3.02
C LYS A 141 -6.58 10.30 2.00
N GLU A 142 -6.94 11.50 2.39
CA GLU A 142 -7.44 12.54 1.50
C GLU A 142 -6.30 13.14 0.68
N ILE A 143 -6.53 13.29 -0.62
CA ILE A 143 -5.55 13.78 -1.58
C ILE A 143 -6.19 14.92 -2.38
N PRO A 144 -5.81 16.17 -2.12
CA PRO A 144 -6.24 17.29 -2.93
C PRO A 144 -5.56 17.23 -4.31
N LEU A 145 -6.34 17.49 -5.36
CA LEU A 145 -5.89 17.56 -6.74
C LEU A 145 -6.09 18.97 -7.26
N GLU A 146 -5.06 19.54 -7.85
CA GLU A 146 -5.18 20.76 -8.64
C GLU A 146 -5.58 20.46 -10.09
N ALA A 147 -6.10 21.45 -10.81
CA ALA A 147 -6.37 21.29 -12.24
C ALA A 147 -5.08 21.03 -13.03
N GLY A 148 -5.08 20.02 -13.90
CA GLY A 148 -3.92 19.59 -14.67
C GLY A 148 -3.25 18.34 -14.09
N GLU A 149 -1.97 18.20 -14.37
CA GLU A 149 -1.17 17.05 -13.90
C GLU A 149 -0.77 17.22 -12.43
N ASN A 150 -0.94 16.14 -11.66
CA ASN A 150 -0.56 16.03 -10.27
C ASN A 150 0.42 14.87 -10.11
N GLU A 151 1.60 15.11 -9.57
CA GLU A 151 2.53 14.09 -9.12
C GLU A 151 2.68 14.20 -7.61
N ILE A 152 2.08 13.26 -6.89
CA ILE A 152 1.89 13.33 -5.43
C ILE A 152 2.52 12.09 -4.81
N THR A 153 3.35 12.29 -3.80
CA THR A 153 3.90 11.21 -2.97
C THR A 153 3.30 11.29 -1.58
N ILE A 154 2.61 10.26 -1.15
CA ILE A 154 1.99 10.16 0.17
C ILE A 154 2.79 9.17 1.02
N PRO A 155 3.40 9.58 2.14
CA PRO A 155 3.97 8.65 3.11
C PRO A 155 2.90 7.66 3.59
N PHE A 156 3.26 6.37 3.71
CA PHE A 156 2.30 5.37 4.17
C PHE A 156 1.82 5.64 5.60
N GLU A 157 2.64 6.32 6.39
CA GLU A 157 2.31 6.73 7.76
C GLU A 157 1.19 7.77 7.84
N ASP A 158 0.93 8.52 6.76
CA ASP A 158 -0.14 9.51 6.69
C ASP A 158 -1.53 8.88 6.50
N PHE A 159 -1.59 7.60 6.15
CA PHE A 159 -2.86 6.88 6.10
C PHE A 159 -3.33 6.57 7.52
N TYR A 160 -4.57 6.89 7.85
CA TYR A 160 -5.17 6.67 9.15
C TYR A 160 -6.37 5.72 9.08
N VAL A 161 -6.64 5.03 10.19
CA VAL A 161 -7.86 4.22 10.33
C VAL A 161 -8.98 5.12 10.81
N PRO A 162 -10.11 5.23 10.08
CA PRO A 162 -11.19 6.14 10.44
C PRO A 162 -11.97 5.64 11.66
N GLU A 163 -12.48 6.58 12.42
CA GLU A 163 -13.25 6.31 13.65
C GLU A 163 -14.44 5.37 13.41
N PHE A 164 -15.14 5.53 12.27
CA PHE A 164 -16.30 4.70 11.96
C PHE A 164 -15.95 3.20 11.85
N TRP A 165 -14.71 2.86 11.40
CA TRP A 165 -14.29 1.48 11.32
C TRP A 165 -14.19 0.83 12.70
N PHE A 166 -13.63 1.54 13.69
CA PHE A 166 -13.59 1.06 15.08
C PHE A 166 -14.99 0.89 15.67
N GLN A 167 -15.90 1.84 15.40
CA GLN A 167 -17.28 1.76 15.87
C GLN A 167 -18.03 0.58 15.25
N GLN A 168 -17.78 0.29 13.99
CA GLN A 168 -18.44 -0.77 13.24
C GLN A 168 -17.94 -2.16 13.64
N THR A 169 -16.64 -2.30 13.86
CA THR A 169 -15.99 -3.59 14.14
C THR A 169 -15.87 -3.89 15.62
N GLY A 170 -15.92 -2.88 16.49
CA GLY A 170 -15.60 -3.02 17.90
C GLY A 170 -14.11 -3.25 18.19
N ALA A 171 -13.24 -3.04 17.20
CA ALA A 171 -11.80 -3.23 17.35
C ALA A 171 -11.20 -2.26 18.37
N ASP A 172 -10.19 -2.73 19.11
CA ASP A 172 -9.47 -1.91 20.06
C ASP A 172 -8.56 -0.90 19.33
N LYS A 173 -8.72 0.37 19.68
CA LYS A 173 -7.92 1.46 19.11
C LYS A 173 -6.44 1.38 19.49
N GLU A 174 -6.10 0.73 20.59
CA GLU A 174 -4.73 0.57 21.04
C GLU A 174 -3.98 -0.50 20.22
N LEU A 175 -4.71 -1.40 19.54
CA LEU A 175 -4.17 -2.42 18.65
C LEU A 175 -4.01 -1.91 17.20
N CYS A 176 -3.42 -0.74 17.03
CA CYS A 176 -3.33 -0.06 15.73
C CYS A 176 -2.19 -0.58 14.83
N GLN A 177 -2.02 -1.90 14.69
CA GLN A 177 -1.10 -2.44 13.68
C GLN A 177 -1.70 -2.28 12.28
N ARG A 178 -0.87 -1.87 11.32
CA ARG A 178 -1.32 -1.57 9.96
C ARG A 178 -1.44 -2.80 9.06
N HIS A 179 -0.89 -3.93 9.48
CA HIS A 179 -0.88 -5.21 8.76
C HIS A 179 -0.50 -5.06 7.26
N LYS A 180 0.55 -4.28 6.98
CA LYS A 180 1.05 -4.03 5.62
C LYS A 180 1.51 -5.30 4.89
N GLU A 181 1.77 -6.37 5.62
CA GLU A 181 2.09 -7.70 5.08
C GLU A 181 0.90 -8.39 4.41
N HIS A 182 -0.32 -7.89 4.65
CA HIS A 182 -1.56 -8.50 4.19
C HIS A 182 -2.49 -7.48 3.52
N VAL A 183 -2.01 -6.77 2.50
CA VAL A 183 -2.83 -5.81 1.74
C VAL A 183 -3.75 -6.56 0.79
N ALA A 184 -5.05 -6.43 1.01
CA ALA A 184 -6.09 -7.09 0.22
C ALA A 184 -6.54 -6.26 -0.97
N ARG A 185 -6.68 -4.92 -0.79
CA ARG A 185 -7.28 -4.01 -1.76
C ARG A 185 -6.67 -2.62 -1.68
N PHE A 186 -6.75 -1.95 -2.81
CA PHE A 186 -6.55 -0.52 -2.93
C PHE A 186 -7.79 0.10 -3.55
N GLU A 187 -8.17 1.31 -3.12
CA GLU A 187 -9.41 1.94 -3.56
C GLU A 187 -9.22 3.44 -3.74
N ILE A 188 -9.88 4.01 -4.73
CA ILE A 188 -10.01 5.46 -4.92
C ILE A 188 -11.48 5.82 -4.97
N THR A 189 -11.87 6.78 -4.13
CA THR A 189 -13.23 7.35 -4.08
C THR A 189 -13.18 8.86 -4.21
N PRO A 190 -14.32 9.52 -4.52
CA PRO A 190 -14.44 10.96 -4.36
C PRO A 190 -14.10 11.40 -2.94
N GLY A 191 -13.47 12.57 -2.82
CA GLY A 191 -13.19 13.21 -1.55
C GLY A 191 -14.45 13.66 -0.81
N TRP A 192 -14.28 14.03 0.46
CA TRP A 192 -15.40 14.52 1.28
C TRP A 192 -15.99 15.83 0.76
N ASP A 193 -15.17 16.63 0.07
CA ASP A 193 -15.58 17.93 -0.48
C ASP A 193 -16.28 17.84 -1.84
N VAL A 194 -16.33 16.64 -2.45
CA VAL A 194 -17.03 16.43 -3.73
C VAL A 194 -18.53 16.47 -3.51
N LYS A 195 -19.17 17.46 -4.14
CA LYS A 195 -20.61 17.67 -3.99
C LYS A 195 -21.40 16.62 -4.77
N ARG A 196 -22.54 16.21 -4.21
CA ARG A 196 -23.47 15.34 -4.89
C ARG A 196 -23.96 15.94 -6.20
N GLY A 197 -24.05 15.12 -7.25
CA GLY A 197 -24.42 15.55 -8.60
C GLY A 197 -23.29 16.20 -9.38
N GLU A 198 -22.18 16.58 -8.75
CA GLU A 198 -21.01 17.07 -9.47
C GLU A 198 -20.12 15.90 -9.89
N PRO A 199 -19.74 15.80 -11.20
CA PRO A 199 -18.87 14.73 -11.65
C PRO A 199 -17.43 14.94 -11.17
N LEU A 200 -16.85 13.91 -10.58
CA LEU A 200 -15.42 13.71 -10.48
C LEU A 200 -14.94 13.08 -11.78
N HIS A 201 -13.99 13.70 -12.48
CA HIS A 201 -13.32 13.15 -13.64
C HIS A 201 -11.82 13.27 -13.45
N ILE A 202 -11.13 12.13 -13.45
CA ILE A 202 -9.69 12.04 -13.34
C ILE A 202 -9.13 11.02 -14.34
N GLN A 203 -7.88 11.23 -14.76
CA GLN A 203 -7.12 10.25 -15.53
C GLN A 203 -5.94 9.80 -14.69
N ILE A 204 -5.88 8.51 -14.42
CA ILE A 204 -4.80 7.91 -13.66
C ILE A 204 -3.74 7.42 -14.65
N LEU A 205 -2.55 8.01 -14.57
CA LEU A 205 -1.39 7.67 -15.41
C LEU A 205 -0.52 6.62 -14.71
N GLN A 206 -0.38 6.74 -13.40
CA GLN A 206 0.39 5.79 -12.59
C GLN A 206 -0.02 5.84 -11.13
N ILE A 207 -0.07 4.67 -10.51
CA ILE A 207 -0.07 4.51 -9.05
C ILE A 207 0.95 3.45 -8.71
N SER A 208 1.85 3.74 -7.76
CA SER A 208 2.85 2.78 -7.34
C SER A 208 3.17 2.91 -5.85
N ALA A 209 3.26 1.76 -5.18
CA ALA A 209 3.76 1.67 -3.82
C ALA A 209 5.28 1.59 -3.87
N LYS A 210 5.97 2.52 -3.22
CA LYS A 210 7.44 2.61 -3.18
C LYS A 210 7.96 2.33 -1.79
N GLY A 211 9.14 1.75 -1.74
CA GLY A 211 9.83 1.48 -0.50
C GLY A 211 11.31 1.18 -0.70
N THR A 212 11.99 0.92 0.41
CA THR A 212 13.41 0.57 0.40
C THR A 212 13.58 -0.91 0.69
N GLY A 213 14.22 -1.63 -0.23
CA GLY A 213 14.46 -3.07 -0.12
C GLY A 213 15.51 -3.40 0.95
N SER A 214 15.26 -4.47 1.71
CA SER A 214 16.19 -4.99 2.73
C SER A 214 17.11 -6.09 2.20
N LEU A 215 17.21 -6.28 0.87
CA LEU A 215 18.09 -7.30 0.29
C LEU A 215 19.54 -7.10 0.72
N GLU A 216 19.99 -5.84 0.79
CA GLU A 216 21.32 -5.46 1.24
C GLU A 216 21.53 -5.84 2.72
N LEU A 217 20.52 -5.67 3.57
CA LEU A 217 20.58 -6.10 4.96
C LEU A 217 20.69 -7.61 5.06
N ALA A 218 19.93 -8.36 4.28
CA ALA A 218 19.99 -9.82 4.25
C ALA A 218 21.37 -10.32 3.77
N ILE A 219 21.92 -9.71 2.72
CA ILE A 219 23.28 -10.02 2.22
C ILE A 219 24.32 -9.69 3.29
N PHE A 220 24.21 -8.53 3.94
CA PHE A 220 25.12 -8.12 5.02
C PHE A 220 25.09 -9.10 6.20
N LEU A 221 23.90 -9.43 6.68
CA LEU A 221 23.74 -10.40 7.79
C LEU A 221 24.26 -11.79 7.40
N GLY A 222 23.98 -12.24 6.17
CA GLY A 222 24.51 -13.50 5.64
C GLY A 222 26.05 -13.51 5.58
N ALA A 223 26.66 -12.44 5.11
CA ALA A 223 28.12 -12.28 5.08
C ALA A 223 28.72 -12.28 6.51
N CYS A 224 28.09 -11.58 7.45
CA CYS A 224 28.50 -11.59 8.85
C CYS A 224 28.45 -13.03 9.44
N LEU A 225 27.40 -13.77 9.16
CA LEU A 225 27.21 -15.13 9.64
C LEU A 225 28.27 -16.07 9.07
N VAL A 226 28.56 -15.98 7.76
CA VAL A 226 29.63 -16.75 7.13
C VAL A 226 30.98 -16.46 7.76
N ILE A 227 31.32 -15.20 7.99
CA ILE A 227 32.58 -14.80 8.63
C ILE A 227 32.69 -15.36 10.04
N ILE A 228 31.62 -15.27 10.82
CA ILE A 228 31.55 -15.84 12.17
C ILE A 228 31.82 -17.34 12.14
N VAL A 229 31.13 -18.09 11.26
CA VAL A 229 31.30 -19.54 11.13
C VAL A 229 32.72 -19.94 10.74
N VAL A 230 33.31 -19.21 9.78
CA VAL A 230 34.69 -19.45 9.33
C VAL A 230 35.68 -19.22 10.47
N ILE A 231 35.53 -18.10 11.21
CA ILE A 231 36.43 -17.82 12.36
C ILE A 231 36.29 -18.88 13.44
N PHE A 232 35.09 -19.31 13.81
CA PHE A 232 34.86 -20.37 14.78
C PHE A 232 35.42 -21.71 14.30
N GLY A 233 35.29 -22.03 13.02
CA GLY A 233 35.87 -23.23 12.41
C GLY A 233 37.40 -23.27 12.52
N PHE A 234 38.06 -22.13 12.23
CA PHE A 234 39.53 -22.04 12.41
C PHE A 234 39.99 -22.09 13.88
N LEU A 235 39.17 -21.57 14.80
CA LEU A 235 39.49 -21.66 16.24
C LEU A 235 39.40 -23.09 16.80
N LYS A 236 38.46 -23.91 16.25
CA LYS A 236 38.26 -25.31 16.67
C LYS A 236 39.35 -26.26 16.16
N LYS A 237 39.92 -25.99 14.96
CA LYS A 237 41.00 -26.81 14.36
C LYS A 237 42.37 -26.63 15.01
N LYS A 238 42.55 -25.70 15.97
CA LYS A 238 43.82 -25.42 16.65
C LYS A 238 43.83 -25.86 18.12
N LYS A 239 42.86 -26.65 18.57
CA LYS A 239 42.91 -27.46 19.77
C LYS A 239 43.19 -28.89 19.39
#